data_e4171c44a95e7df33987a7bc684a3a2c
#
_entry.id   e4171c44a95e7df33987a7bc684a3a2c
#
_cell.length_a   1.000
_cell.length_b   1.000
_cell.length_c   1.000
_cell.angle_alpha   90.00
_cell.angle_beta   90.00
_cell.angle_gamma   90.00
#
_symmetry.space_group_name_H-M   'P 1'
#
loop_
_entity.id
_entity.type
_entity.pdbx_description
1 polymer ?
#
loop_
_entity_poly.entity_id
_entity_poly.type
_entity_poly.pdbx_seq_one_letter_code
_entity_poly.pdbx_strand_id
1 'polypeptide(L)'
;MGKEDFEFSNIQVKKALNIGVGIFAVFLFIKTFLIDTDKKRIDNSLKNIKEESFDGLVIDKGFDKFNHNASVIYFKDKTKVALFGQFWAQINIGDSLIKKKGETIITVYRNKEKFILDNKEIMDSWRK
;
A
#
# COMPACT_ATOMS: atom_id res chain seq x y z
N MET A 1 27.65 -4.53 57.76
CA MET A 1 26.46 -5.24 57.32
C MET A 1 25.53 -4.36 56.51
N GLY A 2 25.20 -3.17 56.96
CA GLY A 2 24.30 -2.29 56.24
C GLY A 2 24.78 -1.83 54.87
N LYS A 3 26.09 -1.68 54.67
CA LYS A 3 26.65 -1.26 53.39
C LYS A 3 26.54 -2.31 52.33
N GLU A 4 26.71 -3.57 52.66
CA GLU A 4 26.59 -4.67 51.69
C GLU A 4 25.15 -4.85 51.23
N ASP A 5 24.20 -4.79 52.13
CA ASP A 5 22.78 -4.86 51.85
C ASP A 5 22.35 -3.69 50.98
N PHE A 6 22.86 -2.51 51.23
CA PHE A 6 22.57 -1.32 50.44
C PHE A 6 23.13 -1.42 49.02
N GLU A 7 24.36 -1.89 48.88
CA GLU A 7 24.98 -2.07 47.57
C GLU A 7 24.24 -3.12 46.74
N PHE A 8 23.85 -4.23 47.36
CA PHE A 8 23.09 -5.29 46.71
C PHE A 8 21.74 -4.75 46.23
N SER A 9 21.05 -4.00 47.04
CA SER A 9 19.78 -3.38 46.67
C SER A 9 19.95 -2.41 45.48
N ASN A 10 21.01 -1.64 45.43
CA ASN A 10 21.32 -0.73 44.33
C ASN A 10 21.55 -1.50 43.01
N ILE A 11 22.27 -2.60 43.07
CA ILE A 11 22.51 -3.43 41.88
C ILE A 11 21.20 -4.00 41.37
N GLN A 12 20.33 -4.48 42.24
CA GLN A 12 19.02 -5.01 41.85
C GLN A 12 18.14 -3.91 41.25
N VAL A 13 18.13 -2.74 41.82
CA VAL A 13 17.36 -1.60 41.30
C VAL A 13 17.87 -1.18 39.94
N LYS A 14 19.19 -1.13 39.74
CA LYS A 14 19.77 -0.79 38.45
C LYS A 14 19.40 -1.84 37.36
N LYS A 15 19.46 -3.11 37.73
CA LYS A 15 19.06 -4.19 36.76
C LYS A 15 17.59 -4.08 36.39
N ALA A 16 16.73 -3.89 37.39
CA ALA A 16 15.31 -3.74 37.15
C ALA A 16 15.01 -2.52 36.28
N LEU A 17 15.71 -1.41 36.52
CA LEU A 17 15.54 -0.19 35.77
C LEU A 17 15.99 -0.36 34.31
N ASN A 18 17.13 -1.02 34.09
CA ASN A 18 17.64 -1.29 32.74
C ASN A 18 16.73 -2.21 31.96
N ILE A 19 16.18 -3.23 32.60
CA ILE A 19 15.22 -4.13 31.96
C ILE A 19 13.94 -3.37 31.60
N GLY A 20 13.44 -2.54 32.50
CA GLY A 20 12.26 -1.71 32.24
C GLY A 20 12.45 -0.73 31.10
N VAL A 21 13.61 -0.06 31.07
CA VAL A 21 13.93 0.87 29.97
C VAL A 21 14.04 0.10 28.64
N GLY A 22 14.67 -1.08 28.65
CA GLY A 22 14.79 -1.89 27.46
C GLY A 22 13.43 -2.34 26.90
N ILE A 23 12.54 -2.80 27.79
CA ILE A 23 11.19 -3.22 27.39
C ILE A 23 10.40 -2.03 26.83
N PHE A 24 10.51 -0.87 27.49
CA PHE A 24 9.83 0.34 27.06
C PHE A 24 10.34 0.81 25.69
N ALA A 25 11.66 0.78 25.48
CA ALA A 25 12.26 1.13 24.19
C ALA A 25 11.80 0.20 23.07
N VAL A 26 11.75 -1.10 23.32
CA VAL A 26 11.24 -2.09 22.35
C VAL A 26 9.77 -1.83 22.05
N PHE A 27 8.98 -1.57 23.07
CA PHE A 27 7.56 -1.28 22.91
C PHE A 27 7.34 -0.03 22.03
N LEU A 28 8.09 1.05 22.30
CA LEU A 28 8.02 2.26 21.48
C LEU A 28 8.44 1.99 20.04
N PHE A 29 9.50 1.21 19.87
CA PHE A 29 9.99 0.86 18.53
C PHE A 29 8.94 0.07 17.74
N ILE A 30 8.32 -0.92 18.37
CA ILE A 30 7.27 -1.72 17.74
C ILE A 30 6.07 -0.83 17.39
N LYS A 31 5.64 0.03 18.29
CA LYS A 31 4.52 0.93 18.08
C LYS A 31 4.79 1.88 16.91
N THR A 32 5.95 2.49 16.87
CA THR A 32 6.38 3.38 15.81
C THR A 32 6.47 2.63 14.48
N PHE A 33 7.03 1.42 14.49
CA PHE A 33 7.16 0.59 13.31
C PHE A 33 5.79 0.20 12.74
N LEU A 34 4.83 -0.18 13.58
CA LEU A 34 3.48 -0.54 13.15
C LEU A 34 2.74 0.65 12.52
N ILE A 35 2.88 1.83 13.11
CA ILE A 35 2.25 3.04 12.57
C ILE A 35 2.87 3.42 11.23
N ASP A 36 4.19 3.39 11.14
CA ASP A 36 4.92 3.73 9.92
C ASP A 36 4.69 2.71 8.80
N THR A 37 4.40 1.45 9.14
CA THR A 37 4.18 0.40 8.16
C THR A 37 2.99 0.68 7.27
N ASP A 38 1.87 1.15 7.82
CA ASP A 38 0.68 1.47 7.03
C ASP A 38 0.95 2.63 6.08
N LYS A 39 1.61 3.68 6.54
CA LYS A 39 2.04 4.78 5.68
C LYS A 39 2.97 4.32 4.57
N LYS A 40 3.96 3.49 4.90
CA LYS A 40 4.91 2.95 3.92
C LYS A 40 4.22 2.08 2.89
N ARG A 41 3.24 1.29 3.28
CA ARG A 41 2.45 0.46 2.34
C ARG A 41 1.73 1.32 1.32
N ILE A 42 1.07 2.38 1.76
CA ILE A 42 0.37 3.31 0.88
C ILE A 42 1.36 4.02 -0.04
N ASP A 43 2.46 4.52 0.49
CA ASP A 43 3.47 5.22 -0.29
C ASP A 43 4.14 4.31 -1.31
N ASN A 44 4.44 3.06 -0.94
CA ASN A 44 5.01 2.07 -1.86
C ASN A 44 4.02 1.68 -2.95
N SER A 45 2.75 1.50 -2.59
CA SER A 45 1.70 1.20 -3.56
C SER A 45 1.53 2.34 -4.57
N LEU A 46 1.55 3.58 -4.10
CA LEU A 46 1.46 4.75 -4.97
C LEU A 46 2.68 4.85 -5.89
N LYS A 47 3.88 4.57 -5.37
CA LYS A 47 5.10 4.55 -6.17
C LYS A 47 5.02 3.48 -7.26
N ASN A 48 4.55 2.28 -6.92
CA ASN A 48 4.39 1.19 -7.88
C ASN A 48 3.38 1.57 -8.96
N ILE A 49 2.27 2.20 -8.59
CA ILE A 49 1.27 2.69 -9.55
C ILE A 49 1.88 3.73 -10.47
N LYS A 50 2.67 4.67 -9.95
CA LYS A 50 3.34 5.67 -10.76
C LYS A 50 4.33 5.08 -11.76
N GLU A 51 5.00 3.99 -11.39
CA GLU A 51 5.96 3.31 -12.26
C GLU A 51 5.29 2.47 -13.35
N GLU A 52 4.05 2.06 -13.14
CA GLU A 52 3.32 1.31 -14.17
C GLU A 52 2.95 2.21 -15.34
N SER A 53 3.09 1.65 -16.54
CA SER A 53 2.59 2.28 -17.75
C SER A 53 1.92 1.22 -18.60
N PHE A 54 0.78 1.56 -19.17
CA PHE A 54 0.07 0.67 -20.08
C PHE A 54 -0.83 1.48 -20.99
N ASP A 55 -1.04 0.95 -22.19
CA ASP A 55 -2.09 1.41 -23.08
C ASP A 55 -2.64 0.22 -23.84
N GLY A 56 -3.90 0.26 -24.16
CA GLY A 56 -4.49 -0.84 -24.91
C GLY A 56 -6.01 -0.80 -24.94
N LEU A 57 -6.53 -1.65 -25.80
CA LEU A 57 -7.97 -1.87 -25.96
C LEU A 57 -8.41 -2.99 -25.03
N VAL A 58 -9.43 -2.74 -24.24
CA VAL A 58 -10.00 -3.73 -23.31
C VAL A 58 -10.82 -4.74 -24.09
N ILE A 59 -10.42 -6.01 -24.03
CA ILE A 59 -11.14 -7.10 -24.69
C ILE A 59 -11.89 -7.98 -23.70
N ASP A 60 -11.50 -7.96 -22.43
CA ASP A 60 -12.14 -8.79 -21.39
C ASP A 60 -11.87 -8.22 -20.01
N LYS A 61 -12.68 -8.68 -19.06
CA LYS A 61 -12.55 -8.34 -17.64
C LYS A 61 -12.73 -9.61 -16.83
N GLY A 62 -11.98 -9.73 -15.73
CA GLY A 62 -12.09 -10.92 -14.90
C GLY A 62 -11.45 -10.73 -13.53
N PHE A 63 -11.37 -11.85 -12.82
CA PHE A 63 -10.71 -11.90 -11.52
C PHE A 63 -9.60 -12.93 -11.56
N ASP A 64 -8.44 -12.59 -11.04
CA ASP A 64 -7.29 -13.50 -10.99
C ASP A 64 -7.34 -14.31 -9.71
N LYS A 65 -7.76 -15.56 -9.81
CA LYS A 65 -7.87 -16.48 -8.67
C LYS A 65 -6.53 -16.76 -7.99
N PHE A 66 -5.45 -16.68 -8.73
CA PHE A 66 -4.10 -16.92 -8.22
C PHE A 66 -3.50 -15.70 -7.54
N ASN A 67 -4.12 -14.54 -7.68
CA ASN A 67 -3.69 -13.29 -7.07
C ASN A 67 -4.82 -12.68 -6.24
N HIS A 68 -5.31 -13.44 -5.26
CA HIS A 68 -6.33 -13.01 -4.28
C HIS A 68 -7.61 -12.44 -4.93
N ASN A 69 -8.03 -13.00 -6.07
CA ASN A 69 -9.18 -12.51 -6.83
C ASN A 69 -9.06 -11.04 -7.23
N ALA A 70 -7.84 -10.61 -7.57
CA ALA A 70 -7.62 -9.25 -8.05
C ALA A 70 -8.48 -8.95 -9.28
N SER A 71 -9.02 -7.74 -9.34
CA SER A 71 -9.80 -7.26 -10.49
C SER A 71 -8.86 -6.98 -11.65
N VAL A 72 -8.99 -7.71 -12.75
CA VAL A 72 -8.05 -7.69 -13.88
C VAL A 72 -8.74 -7.26 -15.16
N ILE A 73 -8.04 -6.43 -15.92
CA ILE A 73 -8.43 -6.01 -17.27
C ILE A 73 -7.48 -6.69 -18.27
N TYR A 74 -8.05 -7.30 -19.31
CA TYR A 74 -7.28 -7.96 -20.36
C TYR A 74 -7.29 -7.11 -21.62
N PHE A 75 -6.12 -6.89 -22.19
CA PHE A 75 -5.92 -6.07 -23.38
C PHE A 75 -5.77 -6.93 -24.64
N LYS A 76 -6.01 -6.31 -25.80
CA LYS A 76 -5.93 -6.97 -27.10
C LYS A 76 -4.54 -7.53 -27.39
N ASP A 77 -3.49 -6.92 -26.86
CA ASP A 77 -2.09 -7.36 -27.03
C ASP A 77 -1.71 -8.54 -26.14
N LYS A 78 -2.67 -9.15 -25.45
CA LYS A 78 -2.51 -10.27 -24.50
C LYS A 78 -1.89 -9.89 -23.17
N THR A 79 -1.68 -8.61 -22.91
CA THR A 79 -1.26 -8.13 -21.58
C THR A 79 -2.48 -7.97 -20.69
N LYS A 80 -2.22 -7.90 -19.38
CA LYS A 80 -3.26 -7.70 -18.38
C LYS A 80 -2.77 -6.73 -17.32
N VAL A 81 -3.71 -6.06 -16.66
CA VAL A 81 -3.40 -5.17 -15.54
C VAL A 81 -4.44 -5.35 -14.44
N ALA A 82 -3.98 -5.32 -13.18
CA ALA A 82 -4.87 -5.34 -12.02
C ALA A 82 -5.19 -3.90 -11.61
N LEU A 83 -6.45 -3.62 -11.38
CA LEU A 83 -6.93 -2.30 -10.99
C LEU A 83 -7.78 -2.39 -9.72
N PHE A 84 -8.01 -1.24 -9.09
CA PHE A 84 -8.98 -1.17 -8.00
C PHE A 84 -10.37 -1.58 -8.50
N GLY A 85 -11.11 -2.30 -7.66
CA GLY A 85 -12.44 -2.77 -8.03
C GLY A 85 -13.37 -1.65 -8.47
N GLN A 86 -13.24 -0.47 -7.89
CA GLN A 86 -14.03 0.71 -8.27
C GLN A 86 -13.75 1.14 -9.72
N PHE A 87 -12.50 1.09 -10.15
CA PHE A 87 -12.13 1.41 -11.53
C PHE A 87 -12.56 0.30 -12.48
N TRP A 88 -12.31 -0.94 -12.09
CA TRP A 88 -12.69 -2.11 -12.86
C TRP A 88 -14.20 -2.10 -13.20
N ALA A 89 -15.02 -1.72 -12.24
CA ALA A 89 -16.47 -1.64 -12.43
C ALA A 89 -16.88 -0.56 -13.42
N GLN A 90 -16.10 0.51 -13.54
CA GLN A 90 -16.39 1.62 -14.45
C GLN A 90 -15.88 1.39 -15.87
N ILE A 91 -14.94 0.47 -16.06
CA ILE A 91 -14.35 0.17 -17.35
C ILE A 91 -15.21 -0.86 -18.07
N ASN A 92 -15.47 -0.65 -19.35
CA ASN A 92 -16.25 -1.55 -20.19
C ASN A 92 -15.35 -2.20 -21.25
N ILE A 93 -15.74 -3.39 -21.71
CA ILE A 93 -15.10 -4.02 -22.85
C ILE A 93 -15.27 -3.10 -24.06
N GLY A 94 -14.20 -2.86 -24.79
CA GLY A 94 -14.16 -1.93 -25.91
C GLY A 94 -13.58 -0.56 -25.57
N ASP A 95 -13.37 -0.26 -24.29
CA ASP A 95 -12.70 0.98 -23.87
C ASP A 95 -11.21 0.90 -24.18
N SER A 96 -10.60 2.06 -24.45
CA SER A 96 -9.15 2.18 -24.54
C SER A 96 -8.62 2.82 -23.25
N LEU A 97 -7.59 2.22 -22.65
CA LEU A 97 -6.98 2.73 -21.44
C LEU A 97 -5.58 3.21 -21.73
N ILE A 98 -5.20 4.33 -21.14
CA ILE A 98 -3.84 4.86 -21.22
C ILE A 98 -3.41 5.30 -19.84
N LYS A 99 -2.26 4.80 -19.38
CA LYS A 99 -1.59 5.27 -18.18
C LYS A 99 -0.12 5.49 -18.48
N LYS A 100 0.36 6.69 -18.24
CA LYS A 100 1.76 7.06 -18.47
C LYS A 100 2.58 6.84 -17.21
N LYS A 101 3.84 6.48 -17.41
CA LYS A 101 4.79 6.36 -16.31
C LYS A 101 4.93 7.70 -15.59
N GLY A 102 4.92 7.67 -14.26
CA GLY A 102 5.03 8.86 -13.43
C GLY A 102 3.69 9.48 -13.08
N GLU A 103 2.60 9.04 -13.69
CA GLU A 103 1.25 9.54 -13.40
C GLU A 103 0.46 8.55 -12.56
N THR A 104 -0.50 9.07 -11.79
CA THR A 104 -1.43 8.25 -11.00
C THR A 104 -2.77 8.07 -11.71
N ILE A 105 -2.99 8.76 -12.81
CA ILE A 105 -4.27 8.78 -13.52
C ILE A 105 -4.28 7.77 -14.67
N ILE A 106 -5.46 7.16 -14.86
CA ILE A 106 -5.75 6.31 -16.01
C ILE A 106 -6.76 7.07 -16.87
N THR A 107 -6.44 7.30 -18.13
CA THR A 107 -7.36 7.93 -19.07
C THR A 107 -8.13 6.85 -19.80
N VAL A 108 -9.45 6.94 -19.80
CA VAL A 108 -10.35 5.98 -20.45
C VAL A 108 -11.02 6.67 -21.62
N TYR A 109 -10.86 6.09 -22.79
CA TYR A 109 -11.52 6.56 -24.02
C TYR A 109 -12.66 5.60 -24.38
N ARG A 110 -13.87 6.13 -24.46
CA ARG A 110 -15.06 5.38 -24.82
C ARG A 110 -15.80 6.13 -25.91
N ASN A 111 -15.82 5.56 -27.12
CA ASN A 111 -16.35 6.22 -28.30
C ASN A 111 -15.64 7.58 -28.51
N LYS A 112 -16.35 8.68 -28.45
CA LYS A 112 -15.76 10.01 -28.58
C LYS A 112 -15.59 10.69 -27.22
N GLU A 113 -15.87 10.00 -26.13
CA GLU A 113 -15.78 10.54 -24.77
C GLU A 113 -14.50 10.10 -24.08
N LYS A 114 -14.08 10.90 -23.13
CA LYS A 114 -12.88 10.65 -22.34
C LYS A 114 -13.18 10.94 -20.88
N PHE A 115 -12.78 10.04 -19.98
CA PHE A 115 -12.85 10.30 -18.56
C PHE A 115 -11.59 9.80 -17.86
N ILE A 116 -11.36 10.29 -16.63
CA ILE A 116 -10.13 10.05 -15.89
C ILE A 116 -10.45 9.32 -14.59
N LEU A 117 -9.64 8.27 -14.31
CA LEU A 117 -9.68 7.54 -13.05
C LEU A 117 -8.38 7.83 -12.29
N ASP A 118 -8.47 8.39 -11.09
CA ASP A 118 -7.29 8.80 -10.33
C ASP A 118 -7.06 7.86 -9.15
N ASN A 119 -5.98 7.07 -9.23
CA ASN A 119 -5.57 6.16 -8.17
C ASN A 119 -5.25 6.91 -6.87
N LYS A 120 -4.70 8.12 -6.98
CA LYS A 120 -4.36 8.93 -5.82
C LYS A 120 -5.59 9.31 -5.00
N GLU A 121 -6.70 9.62 -5.65
CA GLU A 121 -7.95 9.94 -4.96
C GLU A 121 -8.41 8.79 -4.06
N ILE A 122 -8.37 7.57 -4.56
CA ILE A 122 -8.76 6.39 -3.79
C ILE A 122 -7.82 6.19 -2.62
N MET A 123 -6.51 6.27 -2.85
CA MET A 123 -5.51 6.07 -1.80
C MET A 123 -5.58 7.16 -0.74
N ASP A 124 -5.83 8.40 -1.11
CA ASP A 124 -5.99 9.50 -0.16
C ASP A 124 -7.22 9.28 0.73
N SER A 125 -8.28 8.66 0.20
CA SER A 125 -9.47 8.33 1.00
C SER A 125 -9.16 7.28 2.08
N TRP A 126 -8.17 6.42 1.87
CA TRP A 126 -7.76 5.41 2.86
C TRP A 126 -6.93 6.01 3.99
N ARG A 127 -6.30 7.17 3.78
CA ARG A 127 -5.49 7.86 4.80
C ARG A 127 -6.34 8.56 5.86
N LYS A 128 -7.61 8.73 5.60
CA LYS A 128 -8.54 9.31 6.57
C LYS A 128 -9.05 8.22 7.51
#